data_6a73e4da611445e7198e458c5e916b50
#
_entry.id   6a73e4da611445e7198e458c5e916b50
#
_cell.length_a   1.000
_cell.length_b   1.000
_cell.length_c   1.000
_cell.angle_alpha   90.00
_cell.angle_beta   90.00
_cell.angle_gamma   90.00
#
_symmetry.space_group_name_H-M   'P 1'
#
loop_
_entity.id
_entity.type
_entity.pdbx_description
1 polymer ?
#
loop_
_entity_poly.entity_id
_entity_poly.type
_entity_poly.pdbx_seq_one_letter_code
_entity_poly.pdbx_strand_id
1 'polypeptide(L)'
;LGDVYKRQVNNSYEAKFHYPRTLSKDDYDRLGGDVGFVGMWEKERCDSILYLANHGIKVRIFGNKQWQKYKNYSPNLQIEDHGLHSEDYSKSLKAFKISLCFLRKMNFDQQTTRSVEIPACGGFMMAERTKEHQAMFEENKEAIFFSSNEELLEKCKYYLEHEKERKKIAEAGLKRCQTSDYSNEGMIKNVLNSIFQTIK
;
A
#
# COMPACT_ATOMS: atom_id res chain seq x y z
N LEU A 1 39.01 -0.12 13.93
CA LEU A 1 37.81 -0.82 13.43
C LEU A 1 37.24 0.06 12.34
N GLY A 2 37.46 -0.34 11.07
CA GLY A 2 37.06 0.45 9.92
C GLY A 2 35.55 0.75 9.90
N ASP A 3 35.19 1.90 9.36
CA ASP A 3 33.83 2.34 9.17
C ASP A 3 33.03 1.27 8.42
N VAL A 4 32.11 0.63 9.13
CA VAL A 4 31.14 -0.27 8.51
C VAL A 4 30.17 0.61 7.76
N TYR A 5 30.35 0.73 6.45
CA TYR A 5 29.39 1.43 5.58
C TYR A 5 28.06 0.68 5.60
N LYS A 6 27.12 1.18 6.38
CA LYS A 6 25.73 0.73 6.32
C LYS A 6 25.09 1.33 5.09
N ARG A 7 24.70 0.50 4.13
CA ARG A 7 23.83 0.92 3.01
C ARG A 7 22.40 0.48 3.31
N GLN A 8 21.49 1.43 3.33
CA GLN A 8 20.07 1.16 3.44
C GLN A 8 19.55 0.77 2.06
N VAL A 9 18.70 -0.25 2.02
CA VAL A 9 17.99 -0.68 0.83
C VAL A 9 16.49 -0.51 1.04
N ASN A 10 15.77 -0.18 -0.01
CA ASN A 10 14.32 -0.06 0.03
C ASN A 10 13.66 -1.42 0.22
N ASN A 11 12.42 -1.42 0.72
CA ASN A 11 11.56 -2.58 0.65
C ASN A 11 11.35 -2.98 -0.81
N SER A 12 11.18 -4.26 -1.04
CA SER A 12 11.00 -4.85 -2.37
C SER A 12 9.81 -5.80 -2.38
N TYR A 13 9.33 -6.16 -3.56
CA TYR A 13 8.22 -7.09 -3.74
C TYR A 13 8.65 -8.38 -4.43
N GLU A 14 7.97 -9.47 -4.16
CA GLU A 14 8.19 -10.76 -4.82
C GLU A 14 7.39 -10.81 -6.12
N ALA A 15 8.08 -10.74 -7.27
CA ALA A 15 7.45 -10.65 -8.59
C ALA A 15 6.59 -11.86 -8.96
N LYS A 16 6.82 -13.04 -8.36
CA LYS A 16 6.01 -14.24 -8.57
C LYS A 16 4.62 -14.15 -7.92
N PHE A 17 4.47 -13.32 -6.89
CA PHE A 17 3.22 -13.15 -6.16
C PHE A 17 2.57 -11.79 -6.43
N HIS A 18 3.35 -10.72 -6.55
CA HIS A 18 2.88 -9.36 -6.72
C HIS A 18 3.03 -8.90 -8.17
N TYR A 19 1.99 -9.14 -8.95
CA TYR A 19 1.88 -8.72 -10.34
C TYR A 19 0.42 -8.40 -10.70
N PRO A 20 0.16 -7.59 -11.74
CA PRO A 20 -1.20 -7.21 -12.11
C PRO A 20 -1.96 -8.41 -12.70
N ARG A 21 -2.93 -8.93 -11.94
CA ARG A 21 -3.83 -10.01 -12.38
C ARG A 21 -5.08 -9.44 -13.03
N THR A 22 -5.67 -10.22 -13.95
CA THR A 22 -7.06 -10.02 -14.33
C THR A 22 -7.94 -10.55 -13.21
N LEU A 23 -8.83 -9.71 -12.69
CA LEU A 23 -9.75 -10.07 -11.60
C LEU A 23 -11.11 -10.40 -12.20
N SER A 24 -11.73 -11.47 -11.70
CA SER A 24 -13.12 -11.81 -11.98
C SER A 24 -14.07 -10.92 -11.18
N LYS A 25 -15.37 -10.95 -11.53
CA LYS A 25 -16.40 -10.29 -10.72
C LYS A 25 -16.41 -10.83 -9.28
N ASP A 26 -16.27 -12.14 -9.12
CA ASP A 26 -16.19 -12.78 -7.80
C ASP A 26 -15.00 -12.28 -6.97
N ASP A 27 -13.82 -12.09 -7.61
CA ASP A 27 -12.66 -11.50 -6.92
C ASP A 27 -12.97 -10.09 -6.40
N TYR A 28 -13.65 -9.24 -7.18
CA TYR A 28 -14.05 -7.91 -6.73
C TYR A 28 -15.08 -7.96 -5.59
N ASP A 29 -16.07 -8.83 -5.68
CA ASP A 29 -17.12 -8.97 -4.67
C ASP A 29 -16.52 -9.51 -3.34
N ARG A 30 -15.62 -10.49 -3.43
CA ARG A 30 -15.01 -11.17 -2.29
C ARG A 30 -13.86 -10.38 -1.65
N LEU A 31 -13.04 -9.68 -2.42
CA LEU A 31 -11.79 -9.08 -1.97
C LEU A 31 -11.74 -7.55 -2.08
N GLY A 32 -12.64 -6.95 -2.85
CA GLY A 32 -12.62 -5.53 -3.19
C GLY A 32 -13.44 -4.66 -2.24
N GLY A 33 -13.53 -3.39 -2.60
CA GLY A 33 -14.30 -2.36 -1.89
C GLY A 33 -13.88 -0.96 -2.31
N ASP A 34 -14.52 0.05 -1.72
CA ASP A 34 -14.19 1.45 -2.02
C ASP A 34 -12.78 1.80 -1.50
N VAL A 35 -12.57 1.65 -0.20
CA VAL A 35 -11.26 1.86 0.45
C VAL A 35 -10.91 0.59 1.21
N GLY A 36 -9.70 0.09 1.01
CA GLY A 36 -9.26 -1.14 1.64
C GLY A 36 -7.95 -1.05 2.39
N PHE A 37 -7.85 -1.84 3.44
CA PHE A 37 -6.60 -2.05 4.18
C PHE A 37 -6.42 -3.53 4.49
N VAL A 38 -5.24 -4.07 4.19
CA VAL A 38 -4.85 -5.42 4.57
C VAL A 38 -3.67 -5.35 5.51
N GLY A 39 -3.88 -5.66 6.79
CA GLY A 39 -2.78 -5.61 7.75
C GLY A 39 -3.18 -5.69 9.21
N MET A 40 -2.17 -5.76 10.05
CA MET A 40 -2.35 -5.84 11.49
C MET A 40 -2.94 -4.54 12.05
N TRP A 41 -3.71 -4.69 13.13
CA TRP A 41 -4.21 -3.56 13.90
C TRP A 41 -3.05 -2.82 14.60
N GLU A 42 -3.10 -1.51 14.53
CA GLU A 42 -2.33 -0.58 15.34
C GLU A 42 -3.20 0.64 15.61
N LYS A 43 -2.94 1.32 16.71
CA LYS A 43 -3.82 2.40 17.18
C LYS A 43 -3.97 3.51 16.14
N GLU A 44 -2.87 4.02 15.62
CA GLU A 44 -2.87 5.15 14.67
C GLU A 44 -3.57 4.80 13.36
N ARG A 45 -3.35 3.58 12.85
CA ARG A 45 -4.07 3.06 11.68
C ARG A 45 -5.57 2.96 11.93
N CYS A 46 -5.92 2.46 13.12
CA CYS A 46 -7.30 2.34 13.55
C CYS A 46 -7.95 3.72 13.62
N ASP A 47 -7.31 4.69 14.27
CA ASP A 47 -7.83 6.05 14.40
C ASP A 47 -8.14 6.68 13.03
N SER A 48 -7.24 6.53 12.04
CA SER A 48 -7.46 7.01 10.67
C SER A 48 -8.61 6.29 9.97
N ILE A 49 -8.72 4.98 10.13
CA ILE A 49 -9.79 4.18 9.53
C ILE A 49 -11.16 4.53 10.14
N LEU A 50 -11.24 4.67 11.47
CA LEU A 50 -12.47 5.09 12.15
C LEU A 50 -12.85 6.52 11.74
N TYR A 51 -11.88 7.40 11.55
CA TYR A 51 -12.11 8.75 11.04
C TYR A 51 -12.77 8.72 9.66
N LEU A 52 -12.26 7.94 8.72
CA LEU A 52 -12.86 7.75 7.40
C LEU A 52 -14.30 7.21 7.49
N ALA A 53 -14.51 6.14 8.26
CA ALA A 53 -15.81 5.51 8.41
C ALA A 53 -16.86 6.45 9.02
N ASN A 54 -16.47 7.28 10.00
CA ASN A 54 -17.33 8.29 10.62
C ASN A 54 -17.72 9.43 9.67
N HIS A 55 -16.91 9.64 8.61
CA HIS A 55 -17.18 10.65 7.58
C HIS A 55 -17.79 10.06 6.29
N GLY A 56 -18.38 8.85 6.38
CA GLY A 56 -19.15 8.26 5.30
C GLY A 56 -18.36 7.47 4.26
N ILE A 57 -17.06 7.30 4.44
CA ILE A 57 -16.24 6.48 3.55
C ILE A 57 -16.40 5.00 3.93
N LYS A 58 -16.78 4.16 2.95
CA LYS A 58 -16.84 2.71 3.13
C LYS A 58 -15.44 2.13 3.14
N VAL A 59 -15.03 1.60 4.30
CA VAL A 59 -13.71 0.99 4.49
C VAL A 59 -13.87 -0.49 4.78
N ARG A 60 -13.11 -1.33 4.07
CA ARG A 60 -13.04 -2.76 4.28
C ARG A 60 -11.65 -3.18 4.75
N ILE A 61 -11.59 -4.03 5.78
CA ILE A 61 -10.35 -4.43 6.43
C ILE A 61 -10.24 -5.95 6.46
N PHE A 62 -9.10 -6.45 6.03
CA PHE A 62 -8.64 -7.81 6.30
C PHE A 62 -7.47 -7.75 7.25
N GLY A 63 -7.58 -8.36 8.43
CA GLY A 63 -6.54 -8.24 9.44
C GLY A 63 -6.62 -9.23 10.58
N ASN A 64 -5.89 -8.94 11.64
CA ASN A 64 -5.83 -9.80 12.82
C ASN A 64 -7.04 -9.60 13.76
N LYS A 65 -7.18 -10.50 14.74
CA LYS A 65 -8.29 -10.50 15.70
C LYS A 65 -8.50 -9.18 16.45
N GLN A 66 -7.47 -8.35 16.57
CA GLN A 66 -7.59 -7.06 17.26
C GLN A 66 -8.54 -6.08 16.55
N TRP A 67 -8.79 -6.24 15.24
CA TRP A 67 -9.77 -5.45 14.52
C TRP A 67 -11.21 -5.78 14.91
N GLN A 68 -11.50 -6.99 15.37
CA GLN A 68 -12.87 -7.49 15.65
C GLN A 68 -13.63 -6.65 16.69
N LYS A 69 -12.94 -5.99 17.61
CA LYS A 69 -13.56 -5.09 18.60
C LYS A 69 -14.25 -3.88 17.96
N TYR A 70 -13.99 -3.58 16.69
CA TYR A 70 -14.59 -2.49 15.93
C TYR A 70 -15.62 -2.95 14.89
N LYS A 71 -15.94 -4.25 14.81
CA LYS A 71 -16.80 -4.84 13.77
C LYS A 71 -18.17 -4.15 13.62
N ASN A 72 -18.73 -3.65 14.70
CA ASN A 72 -20.03 -2.97 14.71
C ASN A 72 -19.91 -1.46 15.01
N TYR A 73 -18.75 -0.89 14.81
CA TYR A 73 -18.50 0.50 15.15
C TYR A 73 -19.23 1.49 14.23
N SER A 74 -19.31 1.19 12.94
CA SER A 74 -19.94 2.04 11.93
C SER A 74 -20.51 1.19 10.78
N PRO A 75 -21.64 1.58 10.17
CA PRO A 75 -22.16 0.91 8.98
C PRO A 75 -21.23 1.06 7.75
N ASN A 76 -20.29 1.99 7.81
CA ASN A 76 -19.29 2.21 6.77
C ASN A 76 -18.00 1.40 7.00
N LEU A 77 -17.93 0.59 8.05
CA LEU A 77 -16.74 -0.19 8.40
C LEU A 77 -17.04 -1.69 8.31
N GLN A 78 -16.47 -2.34 7.33
CA GLN A 78 -16.52 -3.79 7.16
C GLN A 78 -15.20 -4.39 7.63
N ILE A 79 -15.25 -5.22 8.66
CA ILE A 79 -14.08 -5.93 9.19
C ILE A 79 -14.27 -7.42 8.96
N GLU A 80 -13.38 -7.99 8.17
CA GLU A 80 -13.33 -9.42 7.94
C GLU A 80 -12.74 -10.15 9.17
N ASP A 81 -13.09 -11.41 9.34
CA ASP A 81 -12.66 -12.20 10.48
C ASP A 81 -11.28 -12.85 10.30
N HIS A 82 -10.65 -12.63 9.16
CA HIS A 82 -9.37 -13.19 8.76
C HIS A 82 -8.48 -12.19 8.04
N GLY A 83 -7.18 -12.49 8.02
CA GLY A 83 -6.22 -11.84 7.14
C GLY A 83 -6.18 -12.50 5.77
N LEU A 84 -5.58 -11.81 4.80
CA LEU A 84 -5.36 -12.36 3.46
C LEU A 84 -3.91 -12.79 3.28
N HIS A 85 -3.71 -13.87 2.52
CA HIS A 85 -2.41 -14.43 2.21
C HIS A 85 -2.30 -14.79 0.72
N SER A 86 -1.08 -14.96 0.25
CA SER A 86 -0.77 -15.47 -1.08
C SER A 86 -1.52 -14.71 -2.19
N GLU A 87 -2.27 -15.44 -3.02
CA GLU A 87 -2.97 -14.88 -4.17
C GLU A 87 -4.10 -13.92 -3.79
N ASP A 88 -4.90 -14.24 -2.78
CA ASP A 88 -6.00 -13.39 -2.32
C ASP A 88 -5.48 -12.06 -1.76
N TYR A 89 -4.32 -12.06 -1.10
CA TYR A 89 -3.66 -10.84 -0.68
C TYR A 89 -3.31 -9.96 -1.89
N SER A 90 -2.60 -10.49 -2.87
CA SER A 90 -2.20 -9.70 -4.03
C SER A 90 -3.38 -9.28 -4.92
N LYS A 91 -4.43 -10.10 -5.03
CA LYS A 91 -5.68 -9.72 -5.70
C LYS A 91 -6.38 -8.57 -4.99
N SER A 92 -6.47 -8.60 -3.65
CA SER A 92 -7.14 -7.56 -2.86
C SER A 92 -6.51 -6.18 -3.06
N LEU A 93 -5.18 -6.10 -3.18
CA LEU A 93 -4.47 -4.84 -3.40
C LEU A 93 -4.91 -4.12 -4.67
N LYS A 94 -5.34 -4.87 -5.70
CA LYS A 94 -5.91 -4.35 -6.95
C LYS A 94 -7.44 -4.23 -6.91
N ALA A 95 -8.11 -5.07 -6.13
CA ALA A 95 -9.57 -5.11 -6.08
C ALA A 95 -10.18 -3.90 -5.35
N PHE A 96 -9.45 -3.28 -4.44
CA PHE A 96 -9.87 -2.02 -3.83
C PHE A 96 -9.75 -0.87 -4.83
N LYS A 97 -10.74 0.05 -4.81
CA LYS A 97 -10.61 1.30 -5.56
C LYS A 97 -9.45 2.15 -5.01
N ILE A 98 -9.27 2.16 -3.70
CA ILE A 98 -8.16 2.81 -2.99
C ILE A 98 -7.56 1.81 -2.00
N SER A 99 -6.28 1.47 -2.15
CA SER A 99 -5.53 0.63 -1.23
C SER A 99 -4.69 1.49 -0.28
N LEU A 100 -5.00 1.43 1.02
CA LEU A 100 -4.30 2.20 2.04
C LEU A 100 -2.95 1.56 2.40
N CYS A 101 -1.92 2.38 2.47
CA CYS A 101 -0.58 2.01 2.90
C CYS A 101 -0.19 2.80 4.14
N PHE A 102 -0.49 2.26 5.32
CA PHE A 102 -0.08 2.82 6.61
C PHE A 102 1.28 2.28 7.02
N LEU A 103 2.04 3.12 7.70
CA LEU A 103 3.34 2.80 8.27
C LEU A 103 3.22 2.36 9.73
N ARG A 104 4.27 1.74 10.25
CA ARG A 104 4.37 1.40 11.67
C ARG A 104 5.09 2.51 12.42
N LYS A 105 4.34 3.32 13.16
CA LYS A 105 4.88 4.49 13.88
C LYS A 105 5.90 4.09 14.96
N MET A 106 5.66 2.97 15.65
CA MET A 106 6.61 2.45 16.65
C MET A 106 8.01 2.18 16.10
N ASN A 107 8.12 1.82 14.82
CA ASN A 107 9.39 1.49 14.18
C ASN A 107 10.01 2.69 13.46
N PHE A 108 9.34 3.85 13.47
CA PHE A 108 9.73 5.01 12.66
C PHE A 108 9.84 4.69 11.16
N ASP A 109 8.99 3.76 10.68
CA ASP A 109 9.00 3.34 9.29
C ASP A 109 8.77 4.54 8.37
N GLN A 110 9.59 4.63 7.31
CA GLN A 110 9.42 5.61 6.24
C GLN A 110 8.84 4.97 4.99
N GLN A 111 8.86 3.64 4.90
CA GLN A 111 8.28 2.80 3.87
C GLN A 111 7.97 1.41 4.45
N THR A 112 7.21 0.62 3.72
CA THR A 112 6.86 -0.76 4.08
C THR A 112 6.77 -1.61 2.80
N THR A 113 6.69 -2.94 2.90
CA THR A 113 6.52 -3.79 1.72
C THR A 113 5.30 -3.41 0.89
N ARG A 114 4.19 -2.97 1.52
CA ARG A 114 2.99 -2.48 0.80
C ARG A 114 3.26 -1.27 -0.08
N SER A 115 4.28 -0.47 0.23
CA SER A 115 4.67 0.69 -0.60
C SER A 115 5.03 0.29 -2.03
N VAL A 116 5.48 -0.95 -2.23
CA VAL A 116 5.82 -1.50 -3.54
C VAL A 116 4.85 -2.61 -3.98
N GLU A 117 4.28 -3.38 -3.06
CA GLU A 117 3.34 -4.47 -3.37
C GLU A 117 2.03 -3.95 -3.98
N ILE A 118 1.47 -2.85 -3.45
CA ILE A 118 0.23 -2.27 -3.96
C ILE A 118 0.40 -1.85 -5.43
N PRO A 119 1.35 -0.97 -5.79
CA PRO A 119 1.50 -0.58 -7.18
C PRO A 119 2.01 -1.73 -8.08
N ALA A 120 2.84 -2.66 -7.57
CA ALA A 120 3.26 -3.84 -8.34
C ALA A 120 2.09 -4.75 -8.74
N CYS A 121 1.04 -4.83 -7.92
CA CYS A 121 -0.21 -5.51 -8.25
C CYS A 121 -1.14 -4.69 -9.17
N GLY A 122 -0.79 -3.45 -9.51
CA GLY A 122 -1.64 -2.54 -10.27
C GLY A 122 -2.75 -1.90 -9.44
N GLY A 123 -2.60 -1.85 -8.13
CA GLY A 123 -3.48 -1.17 -7.20
C GLY A 123 -3.21 0.34 -7.11
N PHE A 124 -4.25 1.11 -6.81
CA PHE A 124 -4.11 2.55 -6.54
C PHE A 124 -3.66 2.74 -5.10
N MET A 125 -2.41 3.16 -4.92
CA MET A 125 -1.82 3.35 -3.60
C MET A 125 -2.11 4.74 -3.03
N MET A 126 -2.66 4.78 -1.81
CA MET A 126 -2.75 5.97 -0.98
C MET A 126 -1.98 5.73 0.32
N ALA A 127 -0.84 6.41 0.48
CA ALA A 127 0.14 6.13 1.54
C ALA A 127 0.41 7.36 2.42
N GLU A 128 0.93 7.14 3.62
CA GLU A 128 1.44 8.22 4.45
C GLU A 128 2.61 8.93 3.74
N ARG A 129 2.62 10.28 3.75
CA ARG A 129 3.69 11.07 3.12
C ARG A 129 4.95 10.98 3.95
N THR A 130 6.03 10.48 3.33
CA THR A 130 7.37 10.41 3.90
C THR A 130 8.40 10.80 2.84
N LYS A 131 9.63 11.10 3.28
CA LYS A 131 10.73 11.39 2.34
C LYS A 131 11.05 10.19 1.46
N GLU A 132 10.97 8.97 2.01
CA GLU A 132 11.25 7.75 1.23
C GLU A 132 10.15 7.46 0.22
N HIS A 133 8.86 7.59 0.59
CA HIS A 133 7.77 7.46 -0.38
C HIS A 133 7.88 8.47 -1.53
N GLN A 134 8.21 9.73 -1.23
CA GLN A 134 8.38 10.78 -2.24
C GLN A 134 9.65 10.57 -3.11
N ALA A 135 10.66 9.88 -2.59
CA ALA A 135 11.82 9.48 -3.39
C ALA A 135 11.51 8.29 -4.32
N MET A 136 10.58 7.41 -3.91
CA MET A 136 10.21 6.22 -4.67
C MET A 136 9.19 6.51 -5.78
N PHE A 137 8.20 7.38 -5.50
CA PHE A 137 7.07 7.65 -6.39
C PHE A 137 6.81 9.16 -6.50
N GLU A 138 6.50 9.61 -7.71
CA GLU A 138 6.06 10.99 -7.95
C GLU A 138 4.62 11.17 -7.45
N GLU A 139 4.44 12.06 -6.44
CA GLU A 139 3.13 12.34 -5.85
C GLU A 139 2.15 12.88 -6.89
N ASN A 140 0.90 12.47 -6.83
CA ASN A 140 -0.21 12.76 -7.75
C ASN A 140 -0.04 12.24 -9.19
N LYS A 141 1.02 11.47 -9.46
CA LYS A 141 1.24 10.84 -10.77
C LYS A 141 1.41 9.33 -10.67
N GLU A 142 2.13 8.84 -9.67
CA GLU A 142 2.47 7.42 -9.49
C GLU A 142 1.90 6.84 -8.20
N ALA A 143 1.65 7.71 -7.21
CA ALA A 143 0.99 7.39 -5.95
C ALA A 143 0.36 8.64 -5.34
N ILE A 144 -0.50 8.45 -4.35
CA ILE A 144 -1.10 9.53 -3.57
C ILE A 144 -0.60 9.44 -2.15
N PHE A 145 -0.21 10.60 -1.59
CA PHE A 145 0.26 10.67 -0.21
C PHE A 145 -0.62 11.59 0.64
N PHE A 146 -0.68 11.30 1.94
CA PHE A 146 -1.40 12.11 2.93
C PHE A 146 -0.56 12.29 4.21
N SER A 147 -0.78 13.38 4.92
CA SER A 147 -0.09 13.72 6.17
C SER A 147 -1.04 13.84 7.37
N SER A 148 -2.35 13.97 7.12
CA SER A 148 -3.37 14.04 8.17
C SER A 148 -4.61 13.24 7.79
N ASN A 149 -5.51 13.01 8.76
CA ASN A 149 -6.79 12.35 8.52
C ASN A 149 -7.73 13.19 7.65
N GLU A 150 -7.65 14.51 7.74
CA GLU A 150 -8.42 15.45 6.93
C GLU A 150 -8.00 15.35 5.46
N GLU A 151 -6.69 15.40 5.18
CA GLU A 151 -6.15 15.23 3.83
C GLU A 151 -6.48 13.85 3.27
N LEU A 152 -6.37 12.79 4.10
CA LEU A 152 -6.76 11.43 3.72
C LEU A 152 -8.24 11.38 3.32
N LEU A 153 -9.13 11.99 4.10
CA LEU A 153 -10.58 12.02 3.82
C LEU A 153 -10.88 12.75 2.51
N GLU A 154 -10.31 13.95 2.31
CA GLU A 154 -10.49 14.75 1.10
C GLU A 154 -10.04 13.96 -0.14
N LYS A 155 -8.86 13.37 -0.08
CA LYS A 155 -8.31 12.55 -1.18
C LYS A 155 -9.13 11.29 -1.43
N CYS A 156 -9.63 10.62 -0.39
CA CYS A 156 -10.53 9.49 -0.55
C CYS A 156 -11.81 9.90 -1.30
N LYS A 157 -12.48 10.98 -0.89
CA LYS A 157 -13.68 11.49 -1.56
C LYS A 157 -13.40 11.81 -3.03
N TYR A 158 -12.33 12.56 -3.28
CA TYR A 158 -11.96 12.95 -4.64
C TYR A 158 -11.71 11.72 -5.54
N TYR A 159 -10.82 10.83 -5.13
CA TYR A 159 -10.44 9.70 -5.97
C TYR A 159 -11.50 8.60 -6.06
N LEU A 160 -12.47 8.52 -5.17
CA LEU A 160 -13.62 7.62 -5.34
C LEU A 160 -14.52 8.06 -6.51
N GLU A 161 -14.62 9.35 -6.77
CA GLU A 161 -15.40 9.93 -7.87
C GLU A 161 -14.62 10.03 -9.20
N HIS A 162 -13.26 10.04 -9.14
CA HIS A 162 -12.39 10.26 -10.30
C HIS A 162 -11.72 8.96 -10.78
N GLU A 163 -12.52 7.99 -11.25
CA GLU A 163 -12.03 6.66 -11.64
C GLU A 163 -10.94 6.69 -12.72
N LYS A 164 -11.10 7.53 -13.75
CA LYS A 164 -10.13 7.62 -14.86
C LYS A 164 -8.75 8.06 -14.37
N GLU A 165 -8.72 9.05 -13.48
CA GLU A 165 -7.49 9.55 -12.90
C GLU A 165 -6.85 8.52 -11.97
N ARG A 166 -7.65 7.88 -11.13
CA ARG A 166 -7.22 6.77 -10.26
C ARG A 166 -6.56 5.64 -11.05
N LYS A 167 -7.18 5.20 -12.17
CA LYS A 167 -6.61 4.18 -13.05
C LYS A 167 -5.27 4.61 -13.66
N LYS A 168 -5.18 5.85 -14.15
CA LYS A 168 -3.95 6.41 -14.71
C LYS A 168 -2.80 6.43 -13.70
N ILE A 169 -3.09 6.83 -12.46
CA ILE A 169 -2.09 6.84 -11.38
C ILE A 169 -1.66 5.42 -11.00
N ALA A 170 -2.58 4.47 -10.90
CA ALA A 170 -2.26 3.06 -10.62
C ALA A 170 -1.38 2.44 -11.72
N GLU A 171 -1.68 2.72 -12.99
CA GLU A 171 -0.86 2.28 -14.13
C GLU A 171 0.56 2.89 -14.09
N ALA A 172 0.66 4.18 -13.76
CA ALA A 172 1.96 4.85 -13.63
C ALA A 172 2.77 4.30 -12.45
N GLY A 173 2.14 4.02 -11.30
CA GLY A 173 2.78 3.38 -10.15
C GLY A 173 3.30 1.98 -10.46
N LEU A 174 2.50 1.17 -11.18
CA LEU A 174 2.95 -0.14 -11.69
C LEU A 174 4.18 0.01 -12.59
N LYS A 175 4.12 0.92 -13.56
CA LYS A 175 5.24 1.19 -14.46
C LYS A 175 6.48 1.62 -13.69
N ARG A 176 6.35 2.46 -12.67
CA ARG A 176 7.45 2.87 -11.78
C ARG A 176 8.09 1.66 -11.11
N CYS A 177 7.30 0.75 -10.52
CA CYS A 177 7.82 -0.46 -9.88
C CYS A 177 8.64 -1.33 -10.86
N GLN A 178 8.18 -1.45 -12.10
CA GLN A 178 8.85 -2.24 -13.15
C GLN A 178 10.12 -1.56 -13.66
N THR A 179 10.08 -0.25 -13.96
CA THR A 179 11.21 0.48 -14.52
C THR A 179 12.32 0.75 -13.54
N SER A 180 11.98 0.90 -12.25
CA SER A 180 12.94 1.09 -11.16
C SER A 180 13.40 -0.24 -10.53
N ASP A 181 12.87 -1.36 -11.03
CA ASP A 181 13.17 -2.72 -10.60
C ASP A 181 13.09 -2.89 -9.06
N TYR A 182 11.91 -2.52 -8.52
CA TYR A 182 11.64 -2.64 -7.07
C TYR A 182 11.35 -4.10 -6.65
N SER A 183 11.60 -5.07 -7.53
CA SER A 183 11.51 -6.49 -7.21
C SER A 183 12.63 -6.94 -6.28
N ASN A 184 12.45 -8.09 -5.62
CA ASN A 184 13.49 -8.71 -4.82
C ASN A 184 14.77 -8.97 -5.64
N GLU A 185 14.62 -9.42 -6.89
CA GLU A 185 15.74 -9.65 -7.79
C GLU A 185 16.47 -8.35 -8.13
N GLY A 186 15.73 -7.28 -8.46
CA GLY A 186 16.28 -5.97 -8.76
C GLY A 186 17.01 -5.36 -7.57
N MET A 187 16.42 -5.47 -6.38
CA MET A 187 17.06 -5.00 -5.15
C MET A 187 18.39 -5.71 -4.91
N ILE A 188 18.44 -7.05 -5.01
CA ILE A 188 19.67 -7.83 -4.86
C ILE A 188 20.71 -7.44 -5.89
N LYS A 189 20.33 -7.31 -7.17
CA LYS A 189 21.21 -6.82 -8.24
C LYS A 189 21.84 -5.47 -7.90
N ASN A 190 21.02 -4.51 -7.45
CA ASN A 190 21.47 -3.16 -7.13
C ASN A 190 22.46 -3.17 -5.95
N VAL A 191 22.21 -3.99 -4.93
CA VAL A 191 23.15 -4.18 -3.80
C VAL A 191 24.47 -4.76 -4.29
N LEU A 192 24.45 -5.85 -5.08
CA LEU A 192 25.66 -6.46 -5.59
C LEU A 192 26.48 -5.51 -6.45
N ASN A 193 25.82 -4.80 -7.39
CA ASN A 193 26.49 -3.82 -8.25
C ASN A 193 27.17 -2.73 -7.42
N SER A 194 26.53 -2.25 -6.37
CA SER A 194 27.08 -1.20 -5.51
C SER A 194 28.28 -1.70 -4.70
N ILE A 195 28.31 -2.98 -4.28
CA ILE A 195 29.44 -3.59 -3.60
C ILE A 195 30.64 -3.72 -4.55
N PHE A 196 30.42 -4.25 -5.75
CA PHE A 196 31.49 -4.43 -6.74
C PHE A 196 32.07 -3.10 -7.25
N GLN A 197 31.30 -2.01 -7.26
CA GLN A 197 31.84 -0.69 -7.59
C GLN A 197 32.71 -0.09 -6.47
N THR A 198 32.49 -0.51 -5.22
CA THR A 198 33.24 0.00 -4.07
C THR A 198 34.59 -0.74 -3.87
N ILE A 199 34.74 -1.93 -4.46
CA ILE A 199 35.96 -2.75 -4.37
C ILE A 199 36.98 -2.41 -5.48
N LYS A 200 36.59 -1.61 -6.47
CA LYS A 200 37.49 -1.05 -7.49
C LYS A 200 38.07 0.29 -7.02
#